data_9f128caa91bc6eff9fd454a184bed937
#
_entry.id   9f128caa91bc6eff9fd454a184bed937
#
_cell.length_a   1.000
_cell.length_b   1.000
_cell.length_c   1.000
_cell.angle_alpha   90.00
_cell.angle_beta   90.00
_cell.angle_gamma   90.00
#
_symmetry.space_group_name_H-M   'P 1'
#
loop_
_entity.id
_entity.type
_entity.pdbx_description
1 polymer ?
#
loop_
_entity_poly.entity_id
_entity_poly.type
_entity_poly.pdbx_seq_one_letter_code
_entity_poly.pdbx_strand_id
1 'polypeptide(L)'
;MSALTAVLLAVLAACLLLVGALVLGGGALLVAAGLLTRLVEALAPALLVVWFVVHGRRGAPGWQRLPGTHYAHRGLHGPGVPENSLPAFRAAAEAGYGAELDVHLTADGRLAVFHDGTLARMCGVEGTVEEFSSKILRELRLAGTTETIPFLEEVVPLFAGRPGGLIVELKSAGGNHAALAEATLRCLDRFSVPYCVESFDPRCLLWLRRHRPEVLRGQLMQNFLKRPEGLSLWNRLALTGLFYNVAARPDFVAVRFEDRTLPAVRLCRTLGVREALWTLRTAQELEAAEREGALAIFENVHPKEEGKL
;
A
#
# COMPACT_ATOMS: atom_id res chain seq x y z
N MET A 1 19.75 -2.42 -12.42
CA MET A 1 19.65 -2.23 -13.89
C MET A 1 18.18 -2.09 -14.24
N SER A 2 17.73 -1.00 -14.88
CA SER A 2 16.32 -0.81 -15.19
C SER A 2 15.86 -1.82 -16.26
N ALA A 3 14.57 -2.22 -16.26
CA ALA A 3 14.01 -3.10 -17.27
C ALA A 3 14.21 -2.52 -18.69
N LEU A 4 14.13 -1.20 -18.83
CA LEU A 4 14.42 -0.49 -20.07
C LEU A 4 15.89 -0.69 -20.49
N THR A 5 16.82 -0.63 -19.55
CA THR A 5 18.26 -0.87 -19.80
C THR A 5 18.49 -2.32 -20.25
N ALA A 6 17.78 -3.30 -19.65
CA ALA A 6 17.86 -4.70 -20.05
C ALA A 6 17.30 -4.93 -21.46
N VAL A 7 16.17 -4.30 -21.82
CA VAL A 7 15.60 -4.35 -23.17
C VAL A 7 16.54 -3.70 -24.19
N LEU A 8 17.08 -2.51 -23.88
CA LEU A 8 18.04 -1.83 -24.76
C LEU A 8 19.31 -2.64 -24.96
N LEU A 9 19.85 -3.26 -23.90
CA LEU A 9 21.01 -4.15 -24.00
C LEU A 9 20.72 -5.40 -24.84
N ALA A 10 19.52 -6.00 -24.68
CA ALA A 10 19.12 -7.15 -25.49
C ALA A 10 18.98 -6.78 -26.98
N VAL A 11 18.38 -5.64 -27.28
CA VAL A 11 18.27 -5.10 -28.65
C VAL A 11 19.66 -4.82 -29.23
N LEU A 12 20.54 -4.16 -28.46
CA LEU A 12 21.91 -3.88 -28.89
C LEU A 12 22.70 -5.16 -29.12
N ALA A 13 22.59 -6.16 -28.25
CA ALA A 13 23.21 -7.46 -28.41
C ALA A 13 22.70 -8.19 -29.67
N ALA A 14 21.40 -8.14 -29.96
CA ALA A 14 20.81 -8.69 -31.17
C ALA A 14 21.33 -7.98 -32.44
N CYS A 15 21.47 -6.66 -32.44
CA CYS A 15 22.04 -5.90 -33.53
C CYS A 15 23.53 -6.24 -33.75
N LEU A 16 24.31 -6.37 -32.67
CA LEU A 16 25.74 -6.73 -32.77
C LEU A 16 25.92 -8.15 -33.29
N LEU A 17 25.07 -9.12 -32.88
CA LEU A 17 25.07 -10.46 -33.40
C LEU A 17 24.71 -10.50 -34.92
N LEU A 18 23.74 -9.69 -35.34
CA LEU A 18 23.34 -9.55 -36.73
C LEU A 18 24.47 -8.99 -37.59
N VAL A 19 25.14 -7.94 -37.12
CA VAL A 19 26.31 -7.34 -37.78
C VAL A 19 27.47 -8.34 -37.82
N GLY A 20 27.75 -9.04 -36.72
CA GLY A 20 28.77 -10.08 -36.65
C GLY A 20 28.50 -11.24 -37.63
N ALA A 21 27.22 -11.67 -37.75
CA ALA A 21 26.81 -12.71 -38.68
C ALA A 21 26.94 -12.29 -40.16
N LEU A 22 26.65 -11.03 -40.48
CA LEU A 22 26.84 -10.46 -41.82
C LEU A 22 28.31 -10.36 -42.19
N VAL A 23 29.18 -10.02 -41.23
CA VAL A 23 30.63 -9.87 -41.46
C VAL A 23 31.35 -11.23 -41.57
N LEU A 24 30.91 -12.26 -40.83
CA LEU A 24 31.58 -13.55 -40.71
C LEU A 24 31.02 -14.65 -41.65
N GLY A 25 29.98 -14.36 -42.44
CA GLY A 25 29.51 -15.25 -43.53
C GLY A 25 28.92 -16.60 -43.12
N GLY A 26 28.50 -16.73 -41.85
CA GLY A 26 28.00 -17.98 -41.29
C GLY A 26 26.47 -18.13 -41.35
N GLY A 27 25.94 -18.99 -42.21
CA GLY A 27 24.49 -19.24 -42.34
C GLY A 27 23.79 -19.62 -41.03
N ALA A 28 24.43 -20.41 -40.16
CA ALA A 28 23.89 -20.76 -38.83
C ALA A 28 23.78 -19.55 -37.88
N LEU A 29 24.72 -18.62 -37.93
CA LEU A 29 24.69 -17.36 -37.13
C LEU A 29 23.59 -16.43 -37.62
N LEU A 30 23.31 -16.36 -38.92
CA LEU A 30 22.19 -15.58 -39.48
C LEU A 30 20.83 -16.14 -39.03
N VAL A 31 20.68 -17.47 -39.01
CA VAL A 31 19.46 -18.12 -38.51
C VAL A 31 19.29 -17.85 -37.03
N ALA A 32 20.34 -17.99 -36.20
CA ALA A 32 20.30 -17.72 -34.77
C ALA A 32 20.02 -16.26 -34.48
N ALA A 33 20.63 -15.33 -35.20
CA ALA A 33 20.36 -13.89 -35.08
C ALA A 33 18.91 -13.54 -35.49
N GLY A 34 18.40 -14.15 -36.54
CA GLY A 34 17.02 -14.00 -36.98
C GLY A 34 16.00 -14.49 -35.91
N LEU A 35 16.25 -15.68 -35.33
CA LEU A 35 15.42 -16.23 -34.25
C LEU A 35 15.48 -15.34 -33.01
N LEU A 36 16.65 -14.85 -32.62
CA LEU A 36 16.81 -13.93 -31.48
C LEU A 36 16.07 -12.60 -31.73
N THR A 37 16.17 -12.06 -32.94
CA THR A 37 15.43 -10.83 -33.31
C THR A 37 13.91 -11.04 -33.18
N ARG A 38 13.39 -12.15 -33.72
CA ARG A 38 11.96 -12.49 -33.57
C ARG A 38 11.53 -12.68 -32.12
N LEU A 39 12.38 -13.31 -31.31
CA LEU A 39 12.13 -13.44 -29.87
C LEU A 39 12.10 -12.08 -29.17
N VAL A 40 13.04 -11.20 -29.48
CA VAL A 40 13.07 -9.82 -28.93
C VAL A 40 11.85 -9.02 -29.40
N GLU A 41 11.49 -9.09 -30.69
CA GLU A 41 10.29 -8.44 -31.22
C GLU A 41 9.01 -8.92 -30.54
N ALA A 42 8.92 -10.20 -30.20
CA ALA A 42 7.78 -10.78 -29.51
C ALA A 42 7.75 -10.43 -28.00
N LEU A 43 8.92 -10.42 -27.33
CA LEU A 43 9.02 -10.20 -25.89
C LEU A 43 9.08 -8.72 -25.51
N ALA A 44 9.67 -7.86 -26.34
CA ALA A 44 9.83 -6.44 -26.01
C ALA A 44 8.49 -5.71 -25.76
N PRO A 45 7.44 -5.91 -26.55
CA PRO A 45 6.13 -5.32 -26.25
C PRO A 45 5.55 -5.82 -24.94
N ALA A 46 5.67 -7.13 -24.66
CA ALA A 46 5.21 -7.72 -23.40
C ALA A 46 5.97 -7.15 -22.20
N LEU A 47 7.30 -7.03 -22.30
CA LEU A 47 8.15 -6.44 -21.27
C LEU A 47 7.85 -4.94 -21.07
N LEU A 48 7.59 -4.20 -22.14
CA LEU A 48 7.18 -2.79 -22.08
C LEU A 48 5.81 -2.64 -21.42
N VAL A 49 4.86 -3.52 -21.72
CA VAL A 49 3.55 -3.55 -21.07
C VAL A 49 3.73 -3.86 -19.59
N VAL A 50 4.49 -4.89 -19.23
CA VAL A 50 4.79 -5.25 -17.84
C VAL A 50 5.47 -4.08 -17.12
N TRP A 51 6.48 -3.46 -17.73
CA TRP A 51 7.14 -2.29 -17.16
C TRP A 51 6.18 -1.12 -16.97
N PHE A 52 5.38 -0.79 -17.99
CA PHE A 52 4.40 0.30 -17.94
C PHE A 52 3.33 0.06 -16.86
N VAL A 53 2.94 -1.21 -16.67
CA VAL A 53 1.90 -1.65 -15.77
C VAL A 53 2.35 -1.68 -14.31
N VAL A 54 3.57 -2.17 -14.07
CA VAL A 54 4.09 -2.42 -12.71
C VAL A 54 4.83 -1.19 -12.17
N HIS A 55 5.29 -0.32 -13.06
CA HIS A 55 6.05 0.86 -12.71
C HIS A 55 5.15 1.91 -12.03
N GLY A 56 5.40 2.17 -10.76
CA GLY A 56 4.76 3.26 -10.00
C GLY A 56 5.17 4.64 -10.52
N ARG A 57 4.43 5.67 -10.12
CA ARG A 57 4.78 7.06 -10.48
C ARG A 57 6.05 7.49 -9.75
N ARG A 58 7.20 7.34 -10.40
CA ARG A 58 8.46 7.85 -9.86
C ARG A 58 8.39 9.37 -9.72
N GLY A 59 8.77 9.89 -8.55
CA GLY A 59 8.81 11.33 -8.31
C GLY A 59 7.43 11.97 -8.14
N ALA A 60 6.38 11.21 -7.77
CA ALA A 60 5.11 11.79 -7.38
C ALA A 60 5.33 12.85 -6.29
N PRO A 61 4.84 14.10 -6.46
CA PRO A 61 5.09 15.20 -5.52
C PRO A 61 4.65 14.91 -4.08
N GLY A 62 3.70 13.98 -3.91
CA GLY A 62 3.21 13.51 -2.61
C GLY A 62 4.31 12.91 -1.72
N TRP A 63 5.34 12.27 -2.31
CA TRP A 63 6.46 11.72 -1.54
C TRP A 63 7.27 12.76 -0.79
N GLN A 64 7.38 13.98 -1.30
CA GLN A 64 8.07 15.07 -0.63
C GLN A 64 7.27 15.62 0.57
N ARG A 65 5.97 15.38 0.59
CA ARG A 65 5.06 15.85 1.64
C ARG A 65 4.83 14.82 2.73
N LEU A 66 5.03 13.53 2.43
CA LEU A 66 4.84 12.45 3.41
C LEU A 66 6.11 12.33 4.27
N PRO A 67 6.10 12.87 5.51
CA PRO A 67 7.27 12.86 6.36
C PRO A 67 7.44 11.51 7.03
N GLY A 68 8.69 11.19 7.36
CA GLY A 68 9.05 10.02 8.14
C GLY A 68 8.94 8.71 7.37
N THR A 69 9.39 7.66 8.02
CA THR A 69 9.42 6.29 7.48
C THR A 69 8.71 5.30 8.40
N HIS A 70 8.36 5.71 9.63
CA HIS A 70 7.81 4.86 10.68
C HIS A 70 6.37 5.25 11.00
N TYR A 71 5.46 4.30 10.86
CA TYR A 71 4.02 4.47 11.09
C TYR A 71 3.54 3.43 12.09
N ALA A 72 2.95 3.88 13.20
CA ALA A 72 2.36 3.01 14.19
C ALA A 72 1.08 2.39 13.62
N HIS A 73 1.05 1.07 13.49
CA HIS A 73 -0.10 0.29 13.00
C HIS A 73 -1.29 0.48 13.93
N ARG A 74 -2.37 1.10 13.45
CA ARG A 74 -3.56 1.46 14.22
C ARG A 74 -3.26 2.33 15.47
N GLY A 75 -2.21 3.17 15.38
CA GLY A 75 -1.67 3.94 16.51
C GLY A 75 -0.73 3.15 17.41
N LEU A 76 -0.11 3.81 18.41
CA LEU A 76 0.69 3.14 19.44
C LEU A 76 -0.23 2.54 20.49
N HIS A 77 -0.84 1.41 20.16
CA HIS A 77 -1.75 0.66 21.02
C HIS A 77 -1.00 -0.39 21.88
N GLY A 78 -1.66 -0.86 22.93
CA GLY A 78 -1.09 -1.87 23.84
C GLY A 78 -2.00 -2.16 25.01
N PRO A 79 -1.50 -2.74 26.10
CA PRO A 79 -2.33 -3.05 27.27
C PRO A 79 -3.09 -1.83 27.79
N GLY A 80 -4.42 -1.91 27.79
CA GLY A 80 -5.31 -0.81 28.22
C GLY A 80 -5.49 0.34 27.23
N VAL A 81 -4.79 0.33 26.11
CA VAL A 81 -4.92 1.30 25.01
C VAL A 81 -5.33 0.56 23.74
N PRO A 82 -6.61 0.55 23.35
CA PRO A 82 -7.09 -0.18 22.20
C PRO A 82 -6.48 0.30 20.86
N GLU A 83 -6.35 -0.61 19.89
CA GLU A 83 -6.05 -0.26 18.51
C GLU A 83 -7.12 0.70 17.95
N ASN A 84 -6.74 1.56 17.00
CA ASN A 84 -7.64 2.53 16.37
C ASN A 84 -8.39 3.42 17.36
N SER A 85 -7.79 3.75 18.52
CA SER A 85 -8.37 4.64 19.54
C SER A 85 -7.65 5.99 19.58
N LEU A 86 -8.35 7.03 20.08
CA LEU A 86 -7.74 8.37 20.23
C LEU A 86 -6.47 8.36 21.08
N PRO A 87 -6.40 7.64 22.24
CA PRO A 87 -5.15 7.53 23.00
C PRO A 87 -4.01 6.89 22.22
N ALA A 88 -4.27 5.84 21.39
CA ALA A 88 -3.25 5.20 20.58
C ALA A 88 -2.67 6.15 19.52
N PHE A 89 -3.51 6.93 18.86
CA PHE A 89 -3.07 7.94 17.89
C PHE A 89 -2.34 9.11 18.55
N ARG A 90 -2.80 9.56 19.70
CA ARG A 90 -2.12 10.61 20.47
C ARG A 90 -0.72 10.17 20.88
N ALA A 91 -0.58 8.95 21.38
CA ALA A 91 0.72 8.39 21.74
C ALA A 91 1.68 8.32 20.54
N ALA A 92 1.18 7.91 19.36
CA ALA A 92 1.98 7.89 18.13
C ALA A 92 2.46 9.31 17.74
N ALA A 93 1.55 10.28 17.73
CA ALA A 93 1.86 11.66 17.39
C ALA A 93 2.83 12.32 18.38
N GLU A 94 2.69 12.05 19.69
CA GLU A 94 3.59 12.55 20.75
C GLU A 94 4.97 11.94 20.68
N ALA A 95 5.07 10.66 20.27
CA ALA A 95 6.34 9.98 20.01
C ALA A 95 7.01 10.41 18.71
N GLY A 96 6.37 11.26 17.89
CA GLY A 96 6.92 11.74 16.62
C GLY A 96 6.77 10.76 15.45
N TYR A 97 6.02 9.67 15.62
CA TYR A 97 5.71 8.72 14.57
C TYR A 97 4.51 9.17 13.74
N GLY A 98 4.43 8.69 12.50
CA GLY A 98 3.18 8.63 11.78
C GLY A 98 2.27 7.54 12.35
N ALA A 99 1.04 7.49 11.87
CA ALA A 99 0.14 6.38 12.15
C ALA A 99 -0.49 5.84 10.86
N GLU A 100 -0.68 4.54 10.86
CA GLU A 100 -1.60 3.90 9.93
C GLU A 100 -2.94 3.73 10.65
N LEU A 101 -4.04 3.84 9.91
CA LEU A 101 -5.41 3.74 10.42
C LEU A 101 -6.38 3.23 9.37
N ASP A 102 -7.46 2.62 9.83
CA ASP A 102 -8.48 1.98 9.01
C ASP A 102 -9.77 2.81 9.00
N VAL A 103 -10.38 3.05 7.85
CA VAL A 103 -11.58 3.89 7.73
C VAL A 103 -12.72 3.13 7.08
N HIS A 104 -13.88 3.13 7.74
CA HIS A 104 -15.16 2.65 7.25
C HIS A 104 -16.16 3.79 7.07
N LEU A 105 -17.11 3.62 6.13
CA LEU A 105 -18.21 4.55 5.92
C LEU A 105 -19.45 4.05 6.67
N THR A 106 -19.91 4.80 7.66
CA THR A 106 -21.11 4.46 8.45
C THR A 106 -22.40 4.60 7.66
N ALA A 107 -23.52 4.06 8.16
CA ALA A 107 -24.84 4.17 7.55
C ALA A 107 -25.29 5.62 7.28
N ASP A 108 -24.87 6.56 8.12
CA ASP A 108 -25.18 8.00 8.01
C ASP A 108 -24.03 8.82 7.35
N GLY A 109 -23.06 8.13 6.69
CA GLY A 109 -22.02 8.76 5.88
C GLY A 109 -20.87 9.41 6.65
N ARG A 110 -20.66 9.03 7.93
CA ARG A 110 -19.49 9.45 8.71
C ARG A 110 -18.35 8.45 8.52
N LEU A 111 -17.14 8.83 8.89
CA LEU A 111 -15.92 8.05 8.70
C LEU A 111 -15.45 7.48 10.05
N ALA A 112 -15.88 6.27 10.37
CA ALA A 112 -15.45 5.57 11.58
C ALA A 112 -14.05 4.98 11.41
N VAL A 113 -13.20 5.13 12.44
CA VAL A 113 -11.86 4.55 12.46
C VAL A 113 -11.92 3.21 13.18
N PHE A 114 -11.87 2.11 12.39
CA PHE A 114 -12.06 0.75 12.87
C PHE A 114 -11.49 -0.25 11.87
N HIS A 115 -10.93 -1.37 12.34
CA HIS A 115 -10.25 -2.31 11.43
C HIS A 115 -11.14 -3.41 10.88
N ASP A 116 -11.90 -4.10 11.76
CA ASP A 116 -12.57 -5.34 11.39
C ASP A 116 -13.81 -5.08 10.53
N GLY A 117 -14.16 -6.04 9.69
CA GLY A 117 -15.43 -6.02 8.96
C GLY A 117 -16.66 -6.17 9.86
N THR A 118 -16.50 -6.60 11.12
CA THR A 118 -17.58 -6.74 12.11
C THR A 118 -17.20 -6.13 13.44
N LEU A 119 -18.18 -5.69 14.24
CA LEU A 119 -17.96 -5.07 15.53
C LEU A 119 -17.68 -6.09 16.67
N ALA A 120 -17.82 -7.39 16.40
CA ALA A 120 -17.85 -8.43 17.42
C ALA A 120 -16.57 -8.51 18.25
N ARG A 121 -15.37 -8.54 17.63
CA ARG A 121 -14.09 -8.69 18.34
C ARG A 121 -13.80 -7.53 19.29
N MET A 122 -13.97 -6.32 18.84
CA MET A 122 -13.59 -5.12 19.59
C MET A 122 -14.71 -4.55 20.45
N CYS A 123 -15.96 -4.72 20.05
CA CYS A 123 -17.10 -4.10 20.72
C CYS A 123 -18.07 -5.11 21.32
N GLY A 124 -17.93 -6.42 21.04
CA GLY A 124 -18.86 -7.45 21.54
C GLY A 124 -20.28 -7.36 20.96
N VAL A 125 -20.46 -6.67 19.82
CA VAL A 125 -21.74 -6.43 19.17
C VAL A 125 -21.73 -7.06 17.78
N GLU A 126 -22.81 -7.75 17.40
CA GLU A 126 -22.97 -8.27 16.04
C GLU A 126 -23.28 -7.16 15.04
N GLY A 127 -22.86 -7.34 13.78
CA GLY A 127 -23.06 -6.41 12.69
C GLY A 127 -21.78 -5.74 12.21
N THR A 128 -21.91 -4.92 11.18
CA THR A 128 -20.79 -4.20 10.54
C THR A 128 -20.88 -2.69 10.81
N VAL A 129 -19.78 -1.97 10.62
CA VAL A 129 -19.76 -0.50 10.78
C VAL A 129 -20.78 0.17 9.85
N GLU A 130 -20.93 -0.35 8.65
CA GLU A 130 -21.81 0.19 7.60
C GLU A 130 -23.31 0.07 7.92
N GLU A 131 -23.67 -0.82 8.85
CA GLU A 131 -25.07 -1.01 9.27
C GLU A 131 -25.52 -0.03 10.34
N PHE A 132 -24.59 0.63 11.02
CA PHE A 132 -24.87 1.50 12.14
C PHE A 132 -24.63 2.98 11.82
N SER A 133 -25.45 3.85 12.44
CA SER A 133 -25.19 5.29 12.43
C SER A 133 -24.04 5.65 13.38
N SER A 134 -23.41 6.76 13.09
CA SER A 134 -22.34 7.32 13.94
C SER A 134 -22.75 7.49 15.40
N LYS A 135 -24.02 7.82 15.65
CA LYS A 135 -24.54 7.96 17.01
C LYS A 135 -24.47 6.65 17.79
N ILE A 136 -24.84 5.53 17.18
CA ILE A 136 -24.78 4.21 17.81
C ILE A 136 -23.32 3.79 18.04
N LEU A 137 -22.46 3.96 17.03
CA LEU A 137 -21.04 3.58 17.12
C LEU A 137 -20.29 4.32 18.24
N ARG A 138 -20.66 5.56 18.55
CA ARG A 138 -20.09 6.32 19.68
C ARG A 138 -20.43 5.76 21.05
N GLU A 139 -21.46 4.95 21.16
CA GLU A 139 -21.85 4.32 22.43
C GLU A 139 -21.09 3.02 22.68
N LEU A 140 -20.47 2.45 21.63
CA LEU A 140 -19.73 1.19 21.70
C LEU A 140 -18.34 1.39 22.31
N ARG A 141 -17.95 0.42 23.16
CA ARG A 141 -16.65 0.44 23.85
C ARG A 141 -15.66 -0.50 23.15
N LEU A 142 -14.44 0.00 22.97
CA LEU A 142 -13.35 -0.75 22.37
C LEU A 142 -12.68 -1.65 23.40
N ALA A 143 -12.61 -2.96 23.12
CA ALA A 143 -11.89 -3.97 23.92
C ALA A 143 -12.20 -3.91 25.43
N GLY A 144 -13.44 -3.58 25.82
CA GLY A 144 -13.86 -3.50 27.21
C GLY A 144 -13.30 -2.31 28.01
N THR A 145 -12.68 -1.34 27.34
CA THR A 145 -12.16 -0.10 27.95
C THR A 145 -13.22 1.01 27.99
N THR A 146 -12.86 2.21 28.42
CA THR A 146 -13.70 3.40 28.32
C THR A 146 -13.67 4.07 26.96
N GLU A 147 -12.73 3.67 26.10
CA GLU A 147 -12.57 4.23 24.76
C GLU A 147 -13.71 3.81 23.82
N THR A 148 -14.06 4.69 22.91
CA THR A 148 -15.08 4.47 21.88
C THR A 148 -14.49 4.50 20.49
N ILE A 149 -15.25 4.07 19.47
CA ILE A 149 -14.84 4.16 18.06
C ILE A 149 -14.68 5.66 17.71
N PRO A 150 -13.47 6.13 17.36
CA PRO A 150 -13.28 7.50 16.93
C PRO A 150 -13.69 7.70 15.47
N PHE A 151 -13.87 8.95 15.07
CA PHE A 151 -14.10 9.34 13.69
C PHE A 151 -12.85 10.01 13.11
N LEU A 152 -12.68 9.92 11.80
CA LEU A 152 -11.48 10.40 11.12
C LEU A 152 -11.19 11.89 11.42
N GLU A 153 -12.22 12.73 11.48
CA GLU A 153 -12.09 14.14 11.82
C GLU A 153 -11.63 14.42 13.27
N GLU A 154 -11.64 13.40 14.13
CA GLU A 154 -11.12 13.51 15.52
C GLU A 154 -9.65 13.05 15.58
N VAL A 155 -9.25 12.15 14.69
CA VAL A 155 -7.89 11.60 14.63
C VAL A 155 -6.94 12.54 13.89
N VAL A 156 -7.34 13.02 12.71
CA VAL A 156 -6.44 13.82 11.84
C VAL A 156 -5.82 15.02 12.57
N PRO A 157 -6.55 15.82 13.37
CA PRO A 157 -5.99 16.97 14.07
C PRO A 157 -4.86 16.64 15.06
N LEU A 158 -4.78 15.40 15.55
CA LEU A 158 -3.73 14.97 16.48
C LEU A 158 -2.33 15.02 15.83
N PHE A 159 -2.26 14.96 14.50
CA PHE A 159 -1.03 14.97 13.70
C PHE A 159 -0.71 16.37 13.13
N ALA A 160 -1.56 17.37 13.35
CA ALA A 160 -1.32 18.72 12.85
C ALA A 160 -0.07 19.34 13.51
N GLY A 161 0.88 19.80 12.68
CA GLY A 161 2.16 20.35 13.13
C GLY A 161 3.11 19.34 13.76
N ARG A 162 2.84 18.04 13.65
CA ARG A 162 3.71 16.97 14.14
C ARG A 162 4.58 16.44 12.99
N PRO A 163 5.74 15.79 13.30
CA PRO A 163 6.65 15.27 12.26
C PRO A 163 6.10 14.05 11.51
N GLY A 164 5.10 13.34 12.05
CA GLY A 164 4.48 12.19 11.43
C GLY A 164 3.32 12.55 10.48
N GLY A 165 3.06 11.68 9.50
CA GLY A 165 1.90 11.74 8.61
C GLY A 165 0.95 10.58 8.84
N LEU A 166 -0.04 10.43 7.96
CA LEU A 166 -1.03 9.36 8.04
C LEU A 166 -0.98 8.43 6.83
N ILE A 167 -1.06 7.13 7.08
CA ILE A 167 -1.42 6.12 6.08
C ILE A 167 -2.87 5.73 6.38
N VAL A 168 -3.77 5.98 5.42
CA VAL A 168 -5.21 5.77 5.59
C VAL A 168 -5.67 4.61 4.76
N GLU A 169 -6.02 3.49 5.39
CA GLU A 169 -6.59 2.34 4.70
C GLU A 169 -8.09 2.51 4.49
N LEU A 170 -8.54 2.37 3.24
CA LEU A 170 -9.96 2.38 2.89
C LEU A 170 -10.54 0.96 2.99
N LYS A 171 -11.40 0.71 3.98
CA LYS A 171 -12.13 -0.53 4.19
C LYS A 171 -13.44 -0.50 3.41
N SER A 172 -13.41 -0.82 2.12
CA SER A 172 -14.64 -0.83 1.32
C SER A 172 -15.50 -2.05 1.60
N ALA A 173 -16.79 -1.84 1.74
CA ALA A 173 -17.79 -2.88 1.94
C ALA A 173 -19.03 -2.61 1.06
N GLY A 174 -19.71 -3.69 0.61
CA GLY A 174 -20.97 -3.56 -0.12
C GLY A 174 -20.92 -2.70 -1.39
N GLY A 175 -19.72 -2.49 -1.99
CA GLY A 175 -19.57 -1.66 -3.19
C GLY A 175 -19.43 -0.16 -2.93
N ASN A 176 -19.29 0.29 -1.68
CA ASN A 176 -19.22 1.71 -1.28
C ASN A 176 -17.87 2.41 -1.61
N HIS A 177 -16.95 1.74 -2.31
CA HIS A 177 -15.56 2.20 -2.55
C HIS A 177 -15.46 3.66 -3.03
N ALA A 178 -16.35 4.12 -3.89
CA ALA A 178 -16.34 5.49 -4.41
C ALA A 178 -16.77 6.50 -3.33
N ALA A 179 -17.88 6.23 -2.64
CA ALA A 179 -18.41 7.08 -1.59
C ALA A 179 -17.42 7.18 -0.41
N LEU A 180 -16.82 6.04 0.00
CA LEU A 180 -15.80 5.98 1.04
C LEU A 180 -14.58 6.82 0.66
N ALA A 181 -14.02 6.63 -0.55
CA ALA A 181 -12.87 7.37 -1.03
C ALA A 181 -13.15 8.89 -1.07
N GLU A 182 -14.29 9.29 -1.63
CA GLU A 182 -14.68 10.69 -1.72
C GLU A 182 -14.86 11.33 -0.33
N ALA A 183 -15.59 10.68 0.57
CA ALA A 183 -15.80 11.18 1.92
C ALA A 183 -14.49 11.32 2.69
N THR A 184 -13.61 10.30 2.60
CA THR A 184 -12.29 10.29 3.25
C THR A 184 -11.44 11.47 2.79
N LEU A 185 -11.31 11.68 1.48
CA LEU A 185 -10.50 12.79 0.97
C LEU A 185 -11.10 14.15 1.33
N ARG A 186 -12.41 14.30 1.27
CA ARG A 186 -13.10 15.53 1.69
C ARG A 186 -12.86 15.85 3.16
N CYS A 187 -12.73 14.82 4.02
CA CYS A 187 -12.36 15.00 5.42
C CYS A 187 -10.89 15.43 5.55
N LEU A 188 -9.97 14.69 4.93
CA LEU A 188 -8.52 14.92 5.01
C LEU A 188 -8.13 16.30 4.49
N ASP A 189 -8.73 16.77 3.38
CA ASP A 189 -8.46 18.08 2.78
C ASP A 189 -8.77 19.29 3.68
N ARG A 190 -9.52 19.08 4.76
CA ARG A 190 -9.81 20.14 5.75
C ARG A 190 -8.64 20.41 6.67
N PHE A 191 -7.62 19.56 6.66
CA PHE A 191 -6.49 19.61 7.58
C PHE A 191 -5.18 19.67 6.83
N SER A 192 -4.20 20.39 7.39
CA SER A 192 -2.83 20.47 6.85
C SER A 192 -1.96 19.33 7.41
N VAL A 193 -2.41 18.09 7.27
CA VAL A 193 -1.68 16.90 7.70
C VAL A 193 -1.27 16.09 6.48
N PRO A 194 0.01 15.73 6.33
CA PRO A 194 0.45 14.87 5.24
C PRO A 194 -0.16 13.47 5.32
N TYR A 195 -0.60 12.94 4.20
CA TYR A 195 -1.18 11.60 4.15
C TYR A 195 -0.92 10.87 2.82
N CYS A 196 -1.03 9.57 2.87
CA CYS A 196 -1.28 8.72 1.71
C CYS A 196 -2.45 7.79 2.01
N VAL A 197 -2.97 7.16 0.95
CA VAL A 197 -4.14 6.27 1.05
C VAL A 197 -3.79 4.90 0.53
N GLU A 198 -4.26 3.86 1.20
CA GLU A 198 -4.09 2.49 0.73
C GLU A 198 -5.39 1.69 0.83
N SER A 199 -5.47 0.59 0.09
CA SER A 199 -6.60 -0.33 0.17
C SER A 199 -6.26 -1.69 -0.42
N PHE A 200 -6.89 -2.74 0.11
CA PHE A 200 -6.95 -4.06 -0.54
C PHE A 200 -7.86 -4.04 -1.78
N ASP A 201 -8.87 -3.16 -1.79
CA ASP A 201 -9.79 -3.03 -2.91
C ASP A 201 -9.21 -2.14 -4.02
N PRO A 202 -8.81 -2.69 -5.16
CA PRO A 202 -8.24 -1.90 -6.25
C PRO A 202 -9.23 -0.89 -6.85
N ARG A 203 -10.54 -1.03 -6.59
CA ARG A 203 -11.56 -0.07 -7.04
C ARG A 203 -11.43 1.27 -6.33
N CYS A 204 -11.06 1.29 -5.04
CA CYS A 204 -10.72 2.50 -4.31
C CYS A 204 -9.56 3.24 -5.00
N LEU A 205 -8.49 2.52 -5.31
CA LEU A 205 -7.30 3.09 -5.95
C LEU A 205 -7.58 3.58 -7.38
N LEU A 206 -8.43 2.86 -8.12
CA LEU A 206 -8.87 3.28 -9.45
C LEU A 206 -9.69 4.57 -9.38
N TRP A 207 -10.56 4.70 -8.37
CA TRP A 207 -11.30 5.93 -8.13
C TRP A 207 -10.34 7.09 -7.82
N LEU A 208 -9.38 6.91 -6.91
CA LEU A 208 -8.33 7.88 -6.59
C LEU A 208 -7.54 8.29 -7.83
N ARG A 209 -7.12 7.32 -8.65
CA ARG A 209 -6.41 7.60 -9.90
C ARG A 209 -7.17 8.55 -10.82
N ARG A 210 -8.50 8.41 -10.90
CA ARG A 210 -9.35 9.17 -11.82
C ARG A 210 -9.73 10.56 -11.29
N HIS A 211 -9.97 10.66 -9.98
CA HIS A 211 -10.55 11.87 -9.39
C HIS A 211 -9.55 12.68 -8.56
N ARG A 212 -8.53 12.04 -8.01
CA ARG A 212 -7.52 12.65 -7.14
C ARG A 212 -6.11 12.10 -7.47
N PRO A 213 -5.64 12.33 -8.71
CA PRO A 213 -4.38 11.75 -9.17
C PRO A 213 -3.15 12.25 -8.38
N GLU A 214 -3.23 13.39 -7.70
CA GLU A 214 -2.17 13.96 -6.86
C GLU A 214 -1.96 13.22 -5.55
N VAL A 215 -2.97 12.49 -5.05
CA VAL A 215 -2.90 11.72 -3.81
C VAL A 215 -2.05 10.47 -4.03
N LEU A 216 -1.10 10.25 -3.11
CA LEU A 216 -0.35 8.99 -3.05
C LEU A 216 -1.28 7.85 -2.70
N ARG A 217 -1.22 6.78 -3.50
CA ARG A 217 -2.06 5.61 -3.31
C ARG A 217 -1.26 4.32 -3.34
N GLY A 218 -1.52 3.44 -2.38
CA GLY A 218 -0.87 2.15 -2.20
C GLY A 218 -1.81 0.98 -2.43
N GLN A 219 -1.33 -0.06 -3.10
CA GLN A 219 -2.03 -1.34 -3.17
C GLN A 219 -1.60 -2.21 -2.00
N LEU A 220 -2.53 -2.46 -1.07
CA LEU A 220 -2.34 -3.47 -0.03
C LEU A 220 -2.32 -4.87 -0.64
N MET A 221 -1.37 -5.69 -0.22
CA MET A 221 -1.24 -7.05 -0.69
C MET A 221 -0.73 -8.00 0.38
N GLN A 222 -1.22 -9.22 0.30
CA GLN A 222 -0.72 -10.39 0.99
C GLN A 222 -0.84 -11.62 0.06
N ASN A 223 -0.34 -12.75 0.49
CA ASN A 223 -0.51 -13.99 -0.26
C ASN A 223 -1.93 -14.55 -0.08
N PHE A 224 -2.87 -14.13 -0.93
CA PHE A 224 -4.26 -14.58 -0.92
C PHE A 224 -4.42 -16.06 -1.31
N LEU A 225 -3.38 -16.71 -1.85
CA LEU A 225 -3.41 -18.15 -2.09
C LEU A 225 -3.26 -18.92 -0.78
N LYS A 226 -2.48 -18.35 0.18
CA LYS A 226 -2.35 -18.90 1.55
C LYS A 226 -3.47 -18.41 2.47
N ARG A 227 -4.02 -17.21 2.23
CA ARG A 227 -5.07 -16.57 3.06
C ARG A 227 -6.24 -16.17 2.13
N PRO A 228 -7.15 -17.10 1.83
CA PRO A 228 -8.16 -16.90 0.77
C PRO A 228 -9.24 -15.86 1.08
N GLU A 229 -9.52 -15.56 2.34
CA GLU A 229 -10.47 -14.51 2.80
C GLU A 229 -11.82 -14.51 2.07
N GLY A 230 -12.34 -15.68 1.72
CA GLY A 230 -13.61 -15.82 0.99
C GLY A 230 -13.56 -15.40 -0.49
N LEU A 231 -12.39 -15.01 -1.02
CA LEU A 231 -12.24 -14.59 -2.41
C LEU A 231 -12.24 -15.76 -3.38
N SER A 232 -12.78 -15.54 -4.59
CA SER A 232 -12.67 -16.48 -5.70
C SER A 232 -11.20 -16.75 -6.06
N LEU A 233 -10.90 -17.93 -6.63
CA LEU A 233 -9.52 -18.29 -7.04
C LEU A 233 -8.92 -17.23 -7.98
N TRP A 234 -9.70 -16.71 -8.92
CA TRP A 234 -9.25 -15.66 -9.84
C TRP A 234 -8.83 -14.39 -9.09
N ASN A 235 -9.66 -13.91 -8.17
CA ASN A 235 -9.33 -12.72 -7.38
C ASN A 235 -8.09 -12.96 -6.50
N ARG A 236 -7.93 -14.16 -5.91
CA ARG A 236 -6.74 -14.50 -5.14
C ARG A 236 -5.47 -14.46 -6.00
N LEU A 237 -5.52 -15.02 -7.22
CA LEU A 237 -4.41 -14.97 -8.18
C LEU A 237 -4.12 -13.52 -8.60
N ALA A 238 -5.15 -12.77 -8.95
CA ALA A 238 -5.02 -11.40 -9.44
C ALA A 238 -4.46 -10.44 -8.39
N LEU A 239 -4.92 -10.54 -7.14
CA LEU A 239 -4.43 -9.73 -6.02
C LEU A 239 -3.02 -10.15 -5.59
N THR A 240 -2.73 -11.46 -5.48
CA THR A 240 -1.38 -11.94 -5.16
C THR A 240 -0.37 -11.59 -6.26
N GLY A 241 -0.79 -11.63 -7.53
CA GLY A 241 0.02 -11.28 -8.69
C GLY A 241 0.08 -9.77 -8.98
N LEU A 242 -0.63 -8.95 -8.23
CA LEU A 242 -0.76 -7.49 -8.43
C LEU A 242 -1.30 -7.10 -9.83
N PHE A 243 -2.12 -7.96 -10.46
CA PHE A 243 -2.62 -7.73 -11.82
C PHE A 243 -3.54 -6.50 -11.92
N TYR A 244 -4.24 -6.15 -10.84
CA TYR A 244 -5.07 -4.95 -10.79
C TYR A 244 -4.27 -3.64 -10.82
N ASN A 245 -2.95 -3.70 -10.56
CA ASN A 245 -2.09 -2.52 -10.65
C ASN A 245 -2.05 -1.91 -12.06
N VAL A 246 -2.36 -2.70 -13.10
CA VAL A 246 -2.57 -2.20 -14.47
C VAL A 246 -3.57 -1.05 -14.51
N ALA A 247 -4.71 -1.25 -13.85
CA ALA A 247 -5.79 -0.27 -13.81
C ALA A 247 -5.60 0.78 -12.70
N ALA A 248 -5.24 0.35 -11.50
CA ALA A 248 -5.11 1.21 -10.33
C ALA A 248 -3.86 2.10 -10.37
N ARG A 249 -2.74 1.60 -10.94
CA ARG A 249 -1.42 2.27 -11.00
C ARG A 249 -1.04 2.92 -9.66
N PRO A 250 -0.83 2.09 -8.64
CA PRO A 250 -0.46 2.59 -7.32
C PRO A 250 0.93 3.23 -7.36
N ASP A 251 1.20 4.13 -6.41
CA ASP A 251 2.51 4.76 -6.22
C ASP A 251 3.44 3.90 -5.40
N PHE A 252 2.86 3.03 -4.56
CA PHE A 252 3.57 2.05 -3.75
C PHE A 252 2.75 0.77 -3.58
N VAL A 253 3.39 -0.29 -3.14
CA VAL A 253 2.74 -1.52 -2.69
C VAL A 253 2.94 -1.67 -1.19
N ALA A 254 1.83 -1.87 -0.46
CA ALA A 254 1.85 -2.14 0.96
C ALA A 254 1.79 -3.66 1.18
N VAL A 255 2.91 -4.23 1.58
CA VAL A 255 3.14 -5.68 1.53
C VAL A 255 3.22 -6.24 2.94
N ARG A 256 2.49 -7.33 3.19
CA ARG A 256 2.69 -8.12 4.40
C ARG A 256 4.14 -8.63 4.46
N PHE A 257 4.82 -8.38 5.57
CA PHE A 257 6.27 -8.61 5.68
C PHE A 257 6.70 -10.02 5.28
N GLU A 258 5.96 -11.04 5.70
CA GLU A 258 6.27 -12.45 5.38
C GLU A 258 6.13 -12.77 3.88
N ASP A 259 5.38 -11.96 3.14
CA ASP A 259 5.10 -12.14 1.71
C ASP A 259 6.00 -11.27 0.80
N ARG A 260 6.93 -10.46 1.35
CA ARG A 260 7.80 -9.53 0.62
C ARG A 260 8.74 -10.19 -0.41
N THR A 261 8.89 -11.52 -0.32
CA THR A 261 9.72 -12.30 -1.25
C THR A 261 8.94 -12.86 -2.44
N LEU A 262 7.64 -12.62 -2.52
CA LEU A 262 6.82 -13.06 -3.66
C LEU A 262 7.34 -12.50 -4.98
N PRO A 263 7.26 -13.28 -6.10
CA PRO A 263 7.78 -12.84 -7.40
C PRO A 263 7.23 -11.48 -7.87
N ALA A 264 5.92 -11.23 -7.68
CA ALA A 264 5.29 -9.97 -8.05
C ALA A 264 5.88 -8.78 -7.25
N VAL A 265 6.13 -8.94 -5.94
CA VAL A 265 6.74 -7.93 -5.08
C VAL A 265 8.19 -7.67 -5.49
N ARG A 266 8.98 -8.74 -5.70
CA ARG A 266 10.37 -8.61 -6.18
C ARG A 266 10.44 -7.88 -7.51
N LEU A 267 9.50 -8.15 -8.42
CA LEU A 267 9.42 -7.45 -9.71
C LEU A 267 9.12 -5.96 -9.49
N CYS A 268 8.14 -5.60 -8.64
CA CYS A 268 7.83 -4.22 -8.28
C CYS A 268 9.08 -3.51 -7.74
N ARG A 269 9.80 -4.11 -6.80
CA ARG A 269 11.04 -3.59 -6.21
C ARG A 269 12.13 -3.38 -7.28
N THR A 270 12.36 -4.36 -8.15
CA THR A 270 13.33 -4.27 -9.25
C THR A 270 12.99 -3.11 -10.20
N LEU A 271 11.70 -2.84 -10.40
CA LEU A 271 11.22 -1.74 -11.23
C LEU A 271 11.17 -0.40 -10.49
N GLY A 272 11.62 -0.37 -9.20
CA GLY A 272 11.73 0.83 -8.39
C GLY A 272 10.38 1.36 -7.88
N VAL A 273 9.37 0.50 -7.75
CA VAL A 273 8.14 0.80 -6.99
C VAL A 273 8.51 0.82 -5.51
N ARG A 274 8.06 1.84 -4.78
CA ARG A 274 8.25 1.92 -3.32
C ARG A 274 7.40 0.89 -2.60
N GLU A 275 7.83 0.50 -1.41
CA GLU A 275 7.13 -0.45 -0.56
C GLU A 275 6.78 0.18 0.79
N ALA A 276 5.63 -0.21 1.34
CA ALA A 276 5.32 -0.13 2.75
C ALA A 276 5.25 -1.57 3.28
N LEU A 277 5.91 -1.86 4.39
CA LEU A 277 5.95 -3.21 4.96
C LEU A 277 5.14 -3.26 6.25
N TRP A 278 4.19 -4.16 6.33
CA TRP A 278 3.29 -4.36 7.47
C TRP A 278 3.17 -5.84 7.84
N THR A 279 2.89 -6.27 9.05
CA THR A 279 3.06 -5.50 10.25
C THR A 279 4.38 -5.92 10.88
N LEU A 280 5.27 -4.99 11.13
CA LEU A 280 6.59 -5.26 11.69
C LEU A 280 6.49 -5.36 13.22
N ARG A 281 6.89 -6.49 13.79
CA ARG A 281 6.71 -6.77 15.22
C ARG A 281 8.00 -7.04 15.98
N THR A 282 9.12 -7.06 15.27
CA THR A 282 10.45 -7.28 15.86
C THR A 282 11.45 -6.24 15.38
N ALA A 283 12.51 -6.00 16.18
CA ALA A 283 13.57 -5.09 15.79
C ALA A 283 14.26 -5.52 14.48
N GLN A 284 14.40 -6.84 14.25
CA GLN A 284 15.00 -7.36 13.02
C GLN A 284 14.15 -7.08 11.78
N GLU A 285 12.82 -7.18 11.89
CA GLU A 285 11.90 -6.84 10.79
C GLU A 285 11.95 -5.35 10.49
N LEU A 286 12.01 -4.51 11.53
CA LEU A 286 12.12 -3.07 11.40
C LEU A 286 13.43 -2.68 10.69
N GLU A 287 14.57 -3.20 11.15
CA GLU A 287 15.87 -3.00 10.51
C GLU A 287 15.90 -3.52 9.06
N ALA A 288 15.17 -4.60 8.75
CA ALA A 288 15.06 -5.08 7.39
C ALA A 288 14.28 -4.11 6.49
N ALA A 289 13.16 -3.56 6.98
CA ALA A 289 12.38 -2.56 6.26
C ALA A 289 13.18 -1.27 6.01
N GLU A 290 13.92 -0.80 7.01
CA GLU A 290 14.80 0.37 6.91
C GLU A 290 15.92 0.17 5.86
N ARG A 291 16.58 -1.00 5.88
CA ARG A 291 17.60 -1.33 4.86
C ARG A 291 17.03 -1.42 3.44
N GLU A 292 15.78 -1.84 3.30
CA GLU A 292 15.08 -1.89 2.01
C GLU A 292 14.53 -0.51 1.58
N GLY A 293 14.60 0.51 2.45
CA GLY A 293 14.07 1.86 2.20
C GLY A 293 12.54 1.89 2.11
N ALA A 294 11.88 0.94 2.77
CA ALA A 294 10.43 0.84 2.82
C ALA A 294 9.84 1.73 3.93
N LEU A 295 8.57 2.12 3.77
CA LEU A 295 7.79 2.64 4.88
C LEU A 295 7.53 1.49 5.87
N ALA A 296 7.81 1.71 7.14
CA ALA A 296 7.68 0.72 8.19
C ALA A 296 6.38 0.92 8.96
N ILE A 297 5.42 0.01 8.78
CA ILE A 297 4.18 -0.03 9.56
C ILE A 297 4.40 -1.05 10.68
N PHE A 298 4.59 -0.56 11.90
CA PHE A 298 5.08 -1.33 13.03
C PHE A 298 4.07 -1.44 14.18
N GLU A 299 4.21 -2.49 14.98
CA GLU A 299 3.36 -2.81 16.12
C GLU A 299 4.17 -3.53 17.21
N ASN A 300 3.97 -3.20 18.48
CA ASN A 300 4.65 -3.83 19.63
C ASN A 300 6.19 -3.80 19.61
N VAL A 301 6.76 -2.94 18.80
CA VAL A 301 8.20 -2.65 18.73
C VAL A 301 8.37 -1.15 18.55
N HIS A 302 9.45 -0.58 19.07
CA HIS A 302 9.74 0.84 18.89
C HIS A 302 10.96 0.99 17.98
N PRO A 303 10.86 1.84 16.91
CA PRO A 303 12.04 2.27 16.18
C PRO A 303 13.09 2.85 17.12
N LYS A 304 14.37 2.58 16.86
CA LYS A 304 15.45 3.23 17.61
C LYS A 304 15.39 4.74 17.35
N GLU A 305 15.40 5.55 18.41
CA GLU A 305 15.50 7.00 18.26
C GLU A 305 16.77 7.34 17.50
N GLU A 306 16.69 7.88 16.28
CA GLU A 306 17.83 8.46 15.60
C GLU A 306 18.28 9.68 16.40
N GLY A 307 19.44 9.56 17.07
CA GLY A 307 20.15 10.74 17.60
C GLY A 307 20.13 11.02 19.09
N LYS A 308 19.96 10.02 19.95
CA LYS A 308 20.43 10.11 21.36
C LYS A 308 21.65 9.21 21.57
N LEU A 309 22.79 9.69 21.13
CA LEU A 309 24.13 9.34 21.62
C LEU A 309 24.70 10.53 22.36
#